data_92fd373e5b0f4c0ba598492a4503c96e
#
_entry.id   92fd373e5b0f4c0ba598492a4503c96e
#
_cell.length_a   1.000
_cell.length_b   1.000
_cell.length_c   1.000
_cell.angle_alpha   90.00
_cell.angle_beta   90.00
_cell.angle_gamma   90.00
#
_symmetry.space_group_name_H-M   'P 1'
#
loop_
_entity.id
_entity.type
_entity.pdbx_description
1 polymer ?
#
loop_
_entity_poly.entity_id
_entity_poly.type
_entity_poly.pdbx_seq_one_letter_code
_entity_poly.pdbx_strand_id
1 'polypeptide(L)'
;MTQDPGGAGGRRRVVVVTLDQITERMAGPAIRAWEIASLLGCEHDVRLVTFGRAERSTEAFAVEHVDVADFRRVVEWSDVVVVQGFVVATFPWLHSLDRVLVVDLYDPFHLESLEVERFKPLARRDAALANALRELDAQTGRGDFFLCASHRQRDLWIGHLAGRGRINPLTYEDDPSLDSLIRIAPFGLPEEPPVQHRHAIKGQVEGIGPDDKVILWGGGVYNWFDPITLVRAVDVLRARVPEVRLFFLGMKHPNPDVPEMQVATQTRALADELGLTGTHVFFNETWVTYEERSSYLLDADLGVSCHFPQVETEFSFRTRILDYLWAGLPIVCTAGDSFADLVEREDLGRVVPPQDVDALVEALEHVLVSSADRDRYRANVAVVAERFRWSRALAPLVEFCRAPRRAADWASHGARVAPRHRVQQLWWDVVTATRHLRAGGPKLLVERVKMRLGRG
;
A
#
# COMPACT_ATOMS: atom_id res chain seq x y z
N MET A 1 34.75 20.28 -18.23
CA MET A 1 33.60 20.33 -19.12
C MET A 1 32.42 20.79 -18.26
N THR A 2 32.07 22.02 -18.38
CA THR A 2 31.05 22.74 -17.62
C THR A 2 29.67 22.19 -17.96
N GLN A 3 28.98 21.63 -16.97
CA GLN A 3 27.56 21.32 -17.06
C GLN A 3 26.76 22.63 -17.12
N ASP A 4 25.94 22.73 -18.12
CA ASP A 4 25.01 23.82 -18.35
C ASP A 4 23.90 23.78 -17.27
N PRO A 5 23.76 24.80 -16.38
CA PRO A 5 22.69 24.85 -15.40
C PRO A 5 21.55 25.72 -15.96
N GLY A 6 20.63 25.13 -16.69
CA GLY A 6 19.50 25.94 -17.11
C GLY A 6 18.71 25.44 -18.29
N GLY A 7 18.03 24.33 -18.11
CA GLY A 7 16.96 23.90 -19.01
C GLY A 7 15.64 23.80 -18.22
N ALA A 8 14.93 24.92 -18.14
CA ALA A 8 13.55 24.90 -17.62
C ALA A 8 12.66 24.05 -18.51
N GLY A 9 12.04 22.97 -17.94
CA GLY A 9 10.78 22.46 -18.43
C GLY A 9 10.75 21.48 -19.60
N GLY A 10 11.81 20.71 -19.88
CA GLY A 10 11.72 19.61 -20.84
C GLY A 10 11.00 18.39 -20.22
N ARG A 11 10.12 17.71 -20.99
CA ARG A 11 9.53 16.43 -20.58
C ARG A 11 10.64 15.42 -20.23
N ARG A 12 10.54 14.79 -19.06
CA ARG A 12 11.46 13.72 -18.62
C ARG A 12 10.87 12.36 -19.00
N ARG A 13 11.73 11.39 -19.18
CA ARG A 13 11.32 10.00 -19.38
C ARG A 13 11.30 9.28 -18.04
N VAL A 14 10.13 8.86 -17.62
CA VAL A 14 9.93 8.20 -16.32
C VAL A 14 9.42 6.79 -16.50
N VAL A 15 10.04 5.84 -15.82
CA VAL A 15 9.55 4.46 -15.73
C VAL A 15 9.01 4.25 -14.31
N VAL A 16 7.73 3.88 -14.20
CA VAL A 16 7.10 3.45 -12.96
C VAL A 16 6.98 1.93 -12.97
N VAL A 17 7.54 1.27 -11.95
CA VAL A 17 7.62 -0.20 -11.89
C VAL A 17 6.75 -0.70 -10.75
N THR A 18 5.84 -1.62 -11.07
CA THR A 18 5.09 -2.38 -10.06
C THR A 18 5.22 -3.89 -10.31
N LEU A 19 5.15 -4.68 -9.25
CA LEU A 19 5.12 -6.15 -9.34
C LEU A 19 3.69 -6.67 -9.50
N ASP A 20 2.69 -5.84 -9.22
CA ASP A 20 1.29 -6.19 -9.33
C ASP A 20 0.78 -6.13 -10.79
N GLN A 21 -0.31 -6.83 -11.02
CA GLN A 21 -0.99 -6.82 -12.33
C GLN A 21 -1.76 -5.51 -12.52
N ILE A 22 -1.68 -4.94 -13.72
CA ILE A 22 -2.41 -3.74 -14.12
C ILE A 22 -3.64 -4.16 -14.93
N THR A 23 -4.76 -4.38 -14.23
CA THR A 23 -6.04 -4.84 -14.77
C THR A 23 -7.18 -3.97 -14.22
N GLU A 24 -8.42 -4.28 -14.57
CA GLU A 24 -9.59 -3.60 -13.97
C GLU A 24 -9.71 -3.85 -12.46
N ARG A 25 -9.21 -4.99 -11.97
CA ARG A 25 -9.20 -5.36 -10.55
C ARG A 25 -7.80 -5.21 -10.01
N MET A 26 -7.53 -4.07 -9.41
CA MET A 26 -6.21 -3.72 -8.86
C MET A 26 -6.22 -3.74 -7.33
N ALA A 27 -5.12 -4.17 -6.72
CA ALA A 27 -4.83 -3.97 -5.30
C ALA A 27 -4.05 -2.65 -5.08
N GLY A 28 -3.82 -2.30 -3.82
CA GLY A 28 -3.18 -1.03 -3.43
C GLY A 28 -1.92 -0.67 -4.21
N PRO A 29 -0.91 -1.56 -4.33
CA PRO A 29 0.32 -1.24 -5.04
C PRO A 29 0.09 -0.90 -6.53
N ALA A 30 -0.78 -1.65 -7.22
CA ALA A 30 -1.12 -1.39 -8.61
C ALA A 30 -1.87 -0.07 -8.80
N ILE A 31 -2.83 0.24 -7.90
CA ILE A 31 -3.56 1.52 -7.89
C ILE A 31 -2.56 2.67 -7.72
N ARG A 32 -1.68 2.59 -6.73
CA ARG A 32 -0.68 3.63 -6.48
C ARG A 32 0.25 3.85 -7.67
N ALA A 33 0.74 2.79 -8.29
CA ALA A 33 1.59 2.87 -9.48
C ALA A 33 0.84 3.51 -10.67
N TRP A 34 -0.43 3.18 -10.85
CA TRP A 34 -1.30 3.78 -11.86
C TRP A 34 -1.47 5.28 -11.64
N GLU A 35 -1.78 5.70 -10.43
CA GLU A 35 -1.99 7.11 -10.09
C GLU A 35 -0.68 7.93 -10.18
N ILE A 36 0.46 7.34 -9.77
CA ILE A 36 1.78 7.94 -9.99
C ILE A 36 2.02 8.17 -11.49
N ALA A 37 1.77 7.14 -12.32
CA ALA A 37 1.95 7.25 -13.76
C ALA A 37 0.99 8.26 -14.38
N SER A 38 -0.25 8.32 -13.91
CA SER A 38 -1.26 9.28 -14.38
C SER A 38 -0.85 10.72 -14.14
N LEU A 39 -0.44 11.05 -12.92
CA LEU A 39 -0.02 12.41 -12.58
C LEU A 39 1.28 12.82 -13.28
N LEU A 40 2.27 11.93 -13.31
CA LEU A 40 3.54 12.20 -14.00
C LEU A 40 3.34 12.29 -15.52
N GLY A 41 2.39 11.56 -16.10
CA GLY A 41 2.04 11.58 -17.53
C GLY A 41 1.54 12.94 -18.02
N CYS A 42 0.99 13.77 -17.12
CA CYS A 42 0.58 15.13 -17.46
C CYS A 42 1.78 16.01 -17.89
N GLU A 43 2.98 15.79 -17.33
CA GLU A 43 4.17 16.64 -17.54
C GLU A 43 5.35 15.88 -18.18
N HIS A 44 5.34 14.56 -18.18
CA HIS A 44 6.48 13.71 -18.53
C HIS A 44 6.10 12.60 -19.52
N ASP A 45 7.07 11.96 -20.14
CA ASP A 45 6.90 10.76 -20.96
C ASP A 45 7.01 9.56 -20.05
N VAL A 46 5.87 8.92 -19.74
CA VAL A 46 5.79 7.87 -18.71
C VAL A 46 5.54 6.49 -19.32
N ARG A 47 6.22 5.48 -18.77
CA ARG A 47 5.91 4.07 -18.96
C ARG A 47 5.63 3.43 -17.61
N LEU A 48 4.40 2.91 -17.45
CA LEU A 48 4.04 2.06 -16.33
C LEU A 48 4.30 0.61 -16.73
N VAL A 49 5.21 -0.05 -16.03
CA VAL A 49 5.62 -1.41 -16.37
C VAL A 49 5.35 -2.40 -15.25
N THR A 50 4.92 -3.59 -15.65
CA THR A 50 4.73 -4.73 -14.74
C THR A 50 5.30 -6.00 -15.36
N PHE A 51 5.71 -6.96 -14.52
CA PHE A 51 6.09 -8.32 -14.93
C PHE A 51 4.89 -9.27 -14.98
N GLY A 52 3.72 -8.80 -14.53
CA GLY A 52 2.44 -9.50 -14.60
C GLY A 52 1.61 -9.09 -15.81
N ARG A 53 0.30 -9.28 -15.73
CA ARG A 53 -0.63 -8.87 -16.78
C ARG A 53 -0.75 -7.34 -16.85
N ALA A 54 -0.79 -6.79 -18.07
CA ALA A 54 -1.02 -5.39 -18.37
C ALA A 54 -2.20 -5.29 -19.33
N GLU A 55 -3.41 -5.26 -18.79
CA GLU A 55 -4.67 -5.30 -19.57
C GLU A 55 -5.36 -3.94 -19.61
N ARG A 56 -5.06 -3.06 -18.63
CA ARG A 56 -5.59 -1.69 -18.62
C ARG A 56 -4.72 -0.78 -19.49
N SER A 57 -5.36 0.13 -20.23
CA SER A 57 -4.67 1.09 -21.09
C SER A 57 -5.20 2.51 -20.91
N THR A 58 -4.43 3.51 -21.33
CA THR A 58 -4.78 4.92 -21.35
C THR A 58 -4.01 5.63 -22.47
N GLU A 59 -4.50 6.77 -22.93
CA GLU A 59 -3.77 7.63 -23.88
C GLU A 59 -2.71 8.52 -23.18
N ALA A 60 -2.78 8.67 -21.86
CA ALA A 60 -1.92 9.58 -21.12
C ALA A 60 -0.49 9.06 -20.93
N PHE A 61 -0.30 7.73 -20.90
CA PHE A 61 1.00 7.06 -20.74
C PHE A 61 0.98 5.62 -21.25
N ALA A 62 2.17 5.07 -21.53
CA ALA A 62 2.28 3.67 -21.95
C ALA A 62 2.12 2.71 -20.76
N VAL A 63 1.35 1.64 -20.93
CA VAL A 63 1.21 0.54 -19.96
C VAL A 63 1.73 -0.74 -20.61
N GLU A 64 2.74 -1.36 -20.01
CA GLU A 64 3.47 -2.43 -20.66
C GLU A 64 3.70 -3.63 -19.73
N HIS A 65 3.42 -4.83 -20.25
CA HIS A 65 4.06 -6.04 -19.72
C HIS A 65 5.52 -6.07 -20.21
N VAL A 66 6.45 -6.33 -19.29
CA VAL A 66 7.87 -6.38 -19.62
C VAL A 66 8.45 -7.71 -19.16
N ASP A 67 9.04 -8.46 -20.09
CA ASP A 67 9.82 -9.63 -19.74
C ASP A 67 11.06 -9.22 -18.94
N VAL A 68 11.43 -10.07 -18.00
CA VAL A 68 12.59 -9.84 -17.13
C VAL A 68 13.87 -9.56 -17.94
N ALA A 69 14.03 -10.20 -19.09
CA ALA A 69 15.19 -10.01 -19.98
C ALA A 69 15.23 -8.59 -20.60
N ASP A 70 14.08 -8.01 -20.87
CA ASP A 70 13.94 -6.68 -21.49
C ASP A 70 13.91 -5.52 -20.48
N PHE A 71 13.76 -5.82 -19.21
CA PHE A 71 13.57 -4.81 -18.17
C PHE A 71 14.73 -3.80 -18.12
N ARG A 72 15.97 -4.26 -18.27
CA ARG A 72 17.13 -3.37 -18.29
C ARG A 72 17.04 -2.34 -19.42
N ARG A 73 16.66 -2.74 -20.63
CA ARG A 73 16.48 -1.86 -21.79
C ARG A 73 15.40 -0.79 -21.53
N VAL A 74 14.30 -1.18 -20.89
CA VAL A 74 13.22 -0.25 -20.53
C VAL A 74 13.71 0.78 -19.51
N VAL A 75 14.44 0.35 -18.48
CA VAL A 75 15.00 1.26 -17.48
C VAL A 75 16.08 2.19 -18.05
N GLU A 76 16.94 1.70 -18.95
CA GLU A 76 17.97 2.50 -19.62
C GLU A 76 17.38 3.60 -20.53
N TRP A 77 16.14 3.46 -20.97
CA TRP A 77 15.42 4.49 -21.72
C TRP A 77 15.08 5.72 -20.84
N SER A 78 14.89 5.53 -19.54
CA SER A 78 14.39 6.58 -18.63
C SER A 78 15.47 7.52 -18.12
N ASP A 79 15.06 8.65 -17.59
CA ASP A 79 15.86 9.59 -16.78
C ASP A 79 15.62 9.30 -15.28
N VAL A 80 14.37 8.93 -14.92
CA VAL A 80 13.94 8.60 -13.57
C VAL A 80 13.24 7.23 -13.56
N VAL A 81 13.53 6.43 -12.55
CA VAL A 81 12.85 5.17 -12.28
C VAL A 81 12.18 5.24 -10.92
N VAL A 82 10.88 5.02 -10.87
CA VAL A 82 10.11 4.91 -9.61
C VAL A 82 9.85 3.43 -9.36
N VAL A 83 10.27 2.91 -8.22
CA VAL A 83 10.12 1.50 -7.86
C VAL A 83 9.38 1.35 -6.53
N GLN A 84 8.58 0.31 -6.45
CA GLN A 84 7.94 -0.17 -5.23
C GLN A 84 8.09 -1.70 -5.10
N GLY A 85 7.97 -2.24 -3.89
CA GLY A 85 8.07 -3.68 -3.64
C GLY A 85 9.47 -4.24 -3.91
N PHE A 86 9.57 -5.53 -4.22
CA PHE A 86 10.81 -6.31 -4.27
C PHE A 86 11.56 -6.19 -5.61
N VAL A 87 11.88 -4.98 -6.05
CA VAL A 87 12.53 -4.72 -7.35
C VAL A 87 14.06 -4.63 -7.23
N VAL A 88 14.57 -3.86 -6.27
CA VAL A 88 15.99 -3.47 -6.25
C VAL A 88 16.91 -4.66 -5.92
N ALA A 89 16.53 -5.49 -4.95
CA ALA A 89 17.30 -6.72 -4.65
C ALA A 89 17.14 -7.79 -5.73
N THR A 90 16.00 -7.80 -6.45
CA THR A 90 15.78 -8.74 -7.57
C THR A 90 16.67 -8.40 -8.76
N PHE A 91 16.94 -7.12 -9.02
CA PHE A 91 17.75 -6.62 -10.11
C PHE A 91 18.99 -5.84 -9.63
N PRO A 92 20.03 -6.50 -9.10
CA PRO A 92 21.18 -5.84 -8.48
C PRO A 92 21.94 -4.88 -9.41
N TRP A 93 21.81 -5.01 -10.73
CA TRP A 93 22.39 -4.08 -11.69
C TRP A 93 21.85 -2.65 -11.58
N LEU A 94 20.67 -2.46 -10.96
CA LEU A 94 20.14 -1.14 -10.64
C LEU A 94 21.07 -0.32 -9.73
N HIS A 95 21.91 -0.97 -8.92
CA HIS A 95 22.88 -0.28 -8.06
C HIS A 95 23.95 0.49 -8.85
N SER A 96 24.33 -0.02 -10.03
CA SER A 96 25.35 0.58 -10.89
C SER A 96 24.78 1.42 -12.03
N LEU A 97 23.46 1.47 -12.14
CA LEU A 97 22.80 2.18 -13.22
C LEU A 97 22.86 3.70 -13.04
N ASP A 98 23.27 4.41 -14.07
CA ASP A 98 23.31 5.88 -14.07
C ASP A 98 21.93 6.47 -14.41
N ARG A 99 20.97 6.25 -13.51
CA ARG A 99 19.61 6.81 -13.56
C ARG A 99 19.18 7.19 -12.16
N VAL A 100 18.37 8.22 -12.04
CA VAL A 100 17.78 8.62 -10.75
C VAL A 100 16.77 7.57 -10.33
N LEU A 101 16.90 7.06 -9.10
CA LEU A 101 16.01 6.05 -8.54
C LEU A 101 15.19 6.65 -7.40
N VAL A 102 13.89 6.72 -7.60
CA VAL A 102 12.91 7.01 -6.56
C VAL A 102 12.40 5.69 -5.98
N VAL A 103 12.47 5.57 -4.67
CA VAL A 103 11.98 4.39 -3.95
C VAL A 103 10.74 4.74 -3.16
N ASP A 104 9.64 4.09 -3.48
CA ASP A 104 8.36 4.29 -2.83
C ASP A 104 8.23 3.34 -1.63
N LEU A 105 8.54 3.85 -0.44
CA LEU A 105 8.51 3.13 0.85
C LEU A 105 7.19 3.38 1.61
N TYR A 106 6.07 3.50 0.89
CA TYR A 106 4.76 3.79 1.49
C TYR A 106 4.26 2.68 2.43
N ASP A 107 4.90 1.53 2.40
CA ASP A 107 4.49 0.29 3.05
C ASP A 107 5.65 -0.30 3.86
N PRO A 108 5.49 -0.52 5.19
CA PRO A 108 6.50 -1.15 6.03
C PRO A 108 6.52 -2.68 5.86
N PHE A 109 6.70 -3.16 4.62
CA PHE A 109 6.59 -4.55 4.20
C PHE A 109 7.41 -5.55 5.04
N HIS A 110 8.50 -5.13 5.66
CA HIS A 110 9.29 -5.96 6.57
C HIS A 110 8.56 -6.25 7.90
N LEU A 111 7.73 -5.30 8.39
CA LEU A 111 6.86 -5.52 9.55
C LEU A 111 5.63 -6.33 9.14
N GLU A 112 5.02 -6.02 7.98
CA GLU A 112 3.90 -6.81 7.44
C GLU A 112 4.28 -8.28 7.23
N SER A 113 5.51 -8.58 6.80
CA SER A 113 5.97 -9.96 6.59
C SER A 113 5.91 -10.80 7.86
N LEU A 114 6.05 -10.19 9.04
CA LEU A 114 5.93 -10.87 10.35
C LEU A 114 4.48 -11.34 10.57
N GLU A 115 3.51 -10.54 10.15
CA GLU A 115 2.08 -10.87 10.30
C GLU A 115 1.58 -11.79 9.19
N VAL A 116 1.99 -11.58 7.94
CA VAL A 116 1.64 -12.48 6.81
C VAL A 116 2.03 -13.92 7.12
N GLU A 117 3.22 -14.13 7.64
CA GLU A 117 3.77 -15.46 7.92
C GLU A 117 3.54 -15.91 9.38
N ARG A 118 2.77 -15.16 10.20
CA ARG A 118 2.58 -15.35 11.64
C ARG A 118 2.25 -16.79 12.04
N PHE A 119 1.42 -17.47 11.25
CA PHE A 119 0.93 -18.81 11.53
C PHE A 119 1.77 -19.91 10.85
N LYS A 120 2.93 -19.58 10.29
CA LYS A 120 3.83 -20.53 9.65
C LYS A 120 4.95 -20.97 10.59
N PRO A 121 5.64 -22.10 10.31
CA PRO A 121 6.82 -22.52 11.08
C PRO A 121 7.91 -21.45 11.13
N LEU A 122 8.63 -21.34 12.26
CA LEU A 122 9.64 -20.29 12.52
C LEU A 122 10.66 -20.14 11.38
N ALA A 123 11.20 -21.24 10.86
CA ALA A 123 12.17 -21.21 9.77
C ALA A 123 11.63 -20.54 8.49
N ARG A 124 10.32 -20.63 8.23
CA ARG A 124 9.68 -19.94 7.11
C ARG A 124 9.52 -18.45 7.41
N ARG A 125 9.13 -18.12 8.64
CA ARG A 125 9.00 -16.73 9.09
C ARG A 125 10.35 -16.00 9.02
N ASP A 126 11.42 -16.62 9.53
CA ASP A 126 12.79 -16.08 9.46
C ASP A 126 13.24 -15.88 8.01
N ALA A 127 12.94 -16.83 7.13
CA ALA A 127 13.29 -16.70 5.72
C ALA A 127 12.55 -15.56 5.01
N ALA A 128 11.27 -15.34 5.33
CA ALA A 128 10.47 -14.24 4.79
C ALA A 128 11.00 -12.89 5.28
N LEU A 129 11.25 -12.75 6.58
CA LEU A 129 11.84 -11.54 7.16
C LEU A 129 13.22 -11.24 6.56
N ALA A 130 14.10 -12.24 6.47
CA ALA A 130 15.42 -12.06 5.87
C ALA A 130 15.35 -11.61 4.40
N ASN A 131 14.33 -12.07 3.65
CA ASN A 131 14.10 -11.63 2.29
C ASN A 131 13.61 -10.16 2.26
N ALA A 132 12.68 -9.79 3.12
CA ALA A 132 12.18 -8.42 3.24
C ALA A 132 13.29 -7.44 3.64
N LEU A 133 14.10 -7.78 4.63
CA LEU A 133 15.24 -6.95 5.06
C LEU A 133 16.30 -6.79 3.96
N ARG A 134 16.56 -7.83 3.17
CA ARG A 134 17.48 -7.74 2.03
C ARG A 134 16.97 -6.77 0.96
N GLU A 135 15.67 -6.75 0.67
CA GLU A 135 15.08 -5.79 -0.25
C GLU A 135 15.16 -4.37 0.32
N LEU A 136 14.79 -4.18 1.58
CA LEU A 136 14.87 -2.90 2.25
C LEU A 136 16.29 -2.33 2.26
N ASP A 137 17.28 -3.17 2.53
CA ASP A 137 18.70 -2.82 2.46
C ASP A 137 19.13 -2.40 1.06
N ALA A 138 18.66 -3.13 0.03
CA ALA A 138 18.96 -2.81 -1.37
C ALA A 138 18.34 -1.47 -1.79
N GLN A 139 17.08 -1.24 -1.44
CA GLN A 139 16.35 -0.01 -1.74
C GLN A 139 16.98 1.20 -1.05
N THR A 140 17.19 1.12 0.26
CA THR A 140 17.74 2.24 1.04
C THR A 140 19.21 2.50 0.71
N GLY A 141 19.95 1.46 0.34
CA GLY A 141 21.32 1.60 -0.16
C GLY A 141 21.44 2.23 -1.54
N ARG A 142 20.39 2.13 -2.40
CA ARG A 142 20.44 2.61 -3.79
C ARG A 142 19.62 3.85 -4.07
N GLY A 143 18.51 4.06 -3.38
CA GLY A 143 17.59 5.15 -3.68
C GLY A 143 18.25 6.53 -3.65
N ASP A 144 17.85 7.39 -4.57
CA ASP A 144 18.24 8.79 -4.61
C ASP A 144 17.21 9.68 -3.92
N PHE A 145 15.94 9.25 -3.94
CA PHE A 145 14.83 9.90 -3.27
C PHE A 145 13.84 8.86 -2.75
N PHE A 146 13.31 9.09 -1.55
CA PHE A 146 12.40 8.18 -0.88
C PHE A 146 11.04 8.82 -0.63
N LEU A 147 9.97 8.04 -0.80
CA LEU A 147 8.62 8.42 -0.46
C LEU A 147 8.12 7.55 0.69
N CYS A 148 7.35 8.14 1.60
CA CYS A 148 6.69 7.42 2.68
C CYS A 148 5.27 7.97 2.88
N ALA A 149 4.38 7.23 3.57
CA ALA A 149 2.98 7.59 3.62
C ALA A 149 2.57 8.47 4.81
N SER A 150 3.38 8.55 5.87
CA SER A 150 3.03 9.30 7.08
C SER A 150 4.27 9.83 7.81
N HIS A 151 4.06 10.72 8.78
CA HIS A 151 5.13 11.18 9.68
C HIS A 151 5.74 10.03 10.47
N ARG A 152 4.93 9.10 11.00
CA ARG A 152 5.43 7.92 11.72
C ARG A 152 6.31 7.05 10.81
N GLN A 153 5.92 6.84 9.56
CA GLN A 153 6.77 6.13 8.59
C GLN A 153 8.05 6.91 8.27
N ARG A 154 7.95 8.24 8.12
CA ARG A 154 9.14 9.07 7.89
C ARG A 154 10.16 8.91 9.00
N ASP A 155 9.74 8.91 10.25
CA ASP A 155 10.62 8.71 11.41
C ASP A 155 11.23 7.31 11.42
N LEU A 156 10.43 6.27 11.12
CA LEU A 156 10.93 4.89 10.95
C LEU A 156 12.02 4.81 9.87
N TRP A 157 11.76 5.39 8.69
CA TRP A 157 12.70 5.34 7.58
C TRP A 157 13.93 6.21 7.81
N ILE A 158 13.82 7.36 8.48
CA ILE A 158 14.97 8.16 8.90
C ILE A 158 15.89 7.33 9.82
N GLY A 159 15.31 6.62 10.80
CA GLY A 159 16.08 5.71 11.66
C GLY A 159 16.82 4.63 10.86
N HIS A 160 16.14 4.02 9.87
CA HIS A 160 16.75 3.01 9.00
C HIS A 160 17.85 3.61 8.10
N LEU A 161 17.60 4.76 7.47
CA LEU A 161 18.56 5.47 6.62
C LEU A 161 19.79 5.92 7.43
N ALA A 162 19.61 6.36 8.69
CA ALA A 162 20.71 6.67 9.58
C ALA A 162 21.59 5.45 9.88
N GLY A 163 20.96 4.32 10.21
CA GLY A 163 21.64 3.04 10.42
C GLY A 163 22.41 2.54 9.17
N ARG A 164 21.96 2.92 7.97
CA ARG A 164 22.61 2.64 6.69
C ARG A 164 23.68 3.67 6.29
N GLY A 165 23.87 4.74 7.09
CA GLY A 165 24.82 5.81 6.79
C GLY A 165 24.41 6.74 5.65
N ARG A 166 23.10 6.75 5.29
CA ARG A 166 22.53 7.64 4.29
C ARG A 166 22.23 9.03 4.85
N ILE A 167 22.11 9.15 6.17
CA ILE A 167 22.15 10.44 6.87
C ILE A 167 23.62 10.66 7.28
N ASN A 168 24.30 11.53 6.57
CA ASN A 168 25.71 11.78 6.66
C ASN A 168 26.00 13.28 6.38
N PRO A 169 27.24 13.77 6.55
CA PRO A 169 27.52 15.19 6.33
C PRO A 169 27.04 15.74 4.99
N LEU A 170 27.16 14.97 3.89
CA LEU A 170 26.77 15.43 2.56
C LEU A 170 25.25 15.61 2.41
N THR A 171 24.46 14.65 2.87
CA THR A 171 23.01 14.72 2.83
C THR A 171 22.45 15.73 3.82
N TYR A 172 23.10 15.88 4.97
CA TYR A 172 22.69 16.84 6.00
C TYR A 172 23.08 18.30 5.62
N GLU A 173 24.22 18.51 4.96
CA GLU A 173 24.62 19.83 4.43
C GLU A 173 23.79 20.25 3.22
N ASP A 174 23.37 19.29 2.39
CA ASP A 174 22.45 19.54 1.26
C ASP A 174 21.08 20.03 1.76
N ASP A 175 20.54 19.35 2.77
CA ASP A 175 19.26 19.73 3.39
C ASP A 175 19.13 19.15 4.81
N PRO A 176 19.26 19.97 5.86
CA PRO A 176 19.12 19.51 7.25
C PRO A 176 17.73 18.98 7.61
N SER A 177 16.68 19.33 6.84
CA SER A 177 15.33 18.78 7.02
C SER A 177 15.20 17.36 6.46
N LEU A 178 16.14 16.95 5.60
CA LEU A 178 16.15 15.72 4.81
C LEU A 178 15.00 15.60 3.80
N ASP A 179 14.27 16.68 3.51
CA ASP A 179 13.18 16.67 2.51
C ASP A 179 13.72 16.49 1.08
N SER A 180 14.99 16.78 0.87
CA SER A 180 15.71 16.46 -0.37
C SER A 180 15.97 14.95 -0.55
N LEU A 181 15.90 14.17 0.52
CA LEU A 181 16.16 12.72 0.54
C LEU A 181 14.89 11.90 0.74
N ILE A 182 14.00 12.31 1.67
CA ILE A 182 12.77 11.58 1.99
C ILE A 182 11.60 12.54 2.26
N ARG A 183 10.49 12.35 1.54
CA ARG A 183 9.27 13.16 1.70
C ARG A 183 8.04 12.28 1.91
N ILE A 184 7.04 12.89 2.56
CA ILE A 184 5.73 12.26 2.77
C ILE A 184 4.92 12.42 1.48
N ALA A 185 4.54 11.29 0.92
CA ALA A 185 3.64 11.16 -0.23
C ALA A 185 2.66 10.02 0.07
N PRO A 186 1.57 10.30 0.79
CA PRO A 186 0.61 9.28 1.20
C PRO A 186 -0.08 8.62 -0.01
N PHE A 187 -0.81 7.57 0.24
CA PHE A 187 -1.81 7.09 -0.69
C PHE A 187 -2.92 8.14 -0.82
N GLY A 188 -3.49 8.29 -2.00
CA GLY A 188 -4.40 9.39 -2.29
C GLY A 188 -5.83 8.95 -2.60
N LEU A 189 -6.66 9.95 -2.86
CA LEU A 189 -8.05 9.84 -3.30
C LEU A 189 -8.20 10.34 -4.72
N PRO A 190 -9.15 9.79 -5.52
CA PRO A 190 -9.50 10.33 -6.82
C PRO A 190 -9.86 11.82 -6.73
N GLU A 191 -9.55 12.57 -7.78
CA GLU A 191 -9.91 14.01 -7.86
C GLU A 191 -11.42 14.19 -7.91
N GLU A 192 -12.11 13.30 -8.62
CA GLU A 192 -13.55 13.33 -8.76
C GLU A 192 -14.25 12.74 -7.54
N PRO A 193 -15.41 13.30 -7.13
CA PRO A 193 -16.22 12.72 -6.08
C PRO A 193 -16.74 11.33 -6.49
N PRO A 194 -17.06 10.45 -5.51
CA PRO A 194 -17.64 9.15 -5.82
C PRO A 194 -19.03 9.31 -6.42
N VAL A 195 -19.34 8.50 -7.44
CA VAL A 195 -20.64 8.45 -8.08
C VAL A 195 -21.28 7.10 -7.80
N GLN A 196 -22.53 7.13 -7.34
CA GLN A 196 -23.33 5.91 -7.18
C GLN A 196 -24.01 5.56 -8.51
N HIS A 197 -23.49 4.54 -9.18
CA HIS A 197 -24.06 4.08 -10.45
C HIS A 197 -25.28 3.17 -10.24
N ARG A 198 -25.32 2.48 -9.08
CA ARG A 198 -26.39 1.57 -8.65
C ARG A 198 -26.36 1.37 -7.14
N HIS A 199 -27.45 0.90 -6.57
CA HIS A 199 -27.36 0.27 -5.25
C HIS A 199 -26.61 -1.06 -5.40
N ALA A 200 -25.60 -1.28 -4.55
CA ALA A 200 -24.75 -2.47 -4.61
C ALA A 200 -24.93 -3.38 -3.39
N ILE A 201 -25.49 -2.84 -2.29
CA ILE A 201 -25.70 -3.55 -1.03
C ILE A 201 -27.17 -3.49 -0.64
N LYS A 202 -27.70 -2.29 -0.34
CA LYS A 202 -29.06 -2.10 0.19
C LYS A 202 -30.11 -2.51 -0.86
N GLY A 203 -31.01 -3.44 -0.49
CA GLY A 203 -32.04 -3.96 -1.37
C GLY A 203 -31.54 -4.84 -2.54
N GLN A 204 -30.22 -5.12 -2.61
CA GLN A 204 -29.61 -5.93 -3.67
C GLN A 204 -29.00 -7.22 -3.14
N VAL A 205 -28.40 -7.18 -1.95
CA VAL A 205 -27.85 -8.37 -1.30
C VAL A 205 -28.98 -9.06 -0.54
N GLU A 206 -29.19 -10.35 -0.81
CA GLU A 206 -30.20 -11.15 -0.09
C GLU A 206 -29.96 -11.07 1.42
N GLY A 207 -30.99 -10.69 2.19
CA GLY A 207 -30.90 -10.48 3.64
C GLY A 207 -30.55 -9.04 4.06
N ILE A 208 -30.33 -8.10 3.11
CA ILE A 208 -30.14 -6.69 3.39
C ILE A 208 -31.27 -5.86 2.77
N GLY A 209 -32.09 -5.28 3.62
CA GLY A 209 -33.20 -4.39 3.20
C GLY A 209 -32.70 -2.98 2.78
N PRO A 210 -33.57 -2.20 2.11
CA PRO A 210 -33.22 -0.85 1.66
C PRO A 210 -32.98 0.13 2.83
N ASP A 211 -33.61 -0.09 3.99
CA ASP A 211 -33.51 0.77 5.16
C ASP A 211 -32.53 0.28 6.22
N ASP A 212 -31.88 -0.87 5.98
CA ASP A 212 -30.89 -1.44 6.89
C ASP A 212 -29.69 -0.52 7.10
N LYS A 213 -29.07 -0.64 8.29
CA LYS A 213 -27.88 0.12 8.68
C LYS A 213 -26.62 -0.67 8.31
N VAL A 214 -25.92 -0.24 7.29
CA VAL A 214 -24.76 -0.95 6.73
C VAL A 214 -23.47 -0.42 7.33
N ILE A 215 -22.77 -1.29 8.07
CA ILE A 215 -21.37 -1.13 8.47
C ILE A 215 -20.50 -1.74 7.38
N LEU A 216 -19.60 -0.95 6.79
CA LEU A 216 -18.74 -1.41 5.71
C LEU A 216 -17.32 -1.71 6.20
N TRP A 217 -16.88 -2.95 5.97
CA TRP A 217 -15.46 -3.32 5.98
C TRP A 217 -14.90 -3.17 4.57
N GLY A 218 -14.24 -2.06 4.28
CA GLY A 218 -13.65 -1.78 2.96
C GLY A 218 -12.34 -2.54 2.74
N GLY A 219 -12.22 -3.17 1.57
CA GLY A 219 -11.01 -3.87 1.18
C GLY A 219 -10.82 -5.25 1.82
N GLY A 220 -9.60 -5.80 1.70
CA GLY A 220 -9.28 -7.16 2.10
C GLY A 220 -9.21 -7.38 3.62
N VAL A 221 -9.27 -8.66 4.01
CA VAL A 221 -9.10 -9.12 5.39
C VAL A 221 -7.72 -9.79 5.51
N TYR A 222 -6.80 -9.15 6.24
CA TYR A 222 -5.43 -9.62 6.43
C TYR A 222 -5.14 -9.93 7.91
N ASN A 223 -4.06 -10.68 8.19
CA ASN A 223 -3.75 -11.18 9.54
C ASN A 223 -3.47 -10.09 10.59
N TRP A 224 -3.16 -8.87 10.18
CA TRP A 224 -2.96 -7.71 11.08
C TRP A 224 -4.24 -6.98 11.46
N PHE A 225 -5.37 -7.35 10.86
CA PHE A 225 -6.68 -6.81 11.19
C PHE A 225 -7.42 -7.65 12.23
N ASP A 226 -8.36 -7.03 12.94
CA ASP A 226 -9.21 -7.65 13.95
C ASP A 226 -10.71 -7.63 13.57
N PRO A 227 -11.12 -8.35 12.54
CA PRO A 227 -12.54 -8.52 12.22
C PRO A 227 -13.28 -9.40 13.25
N ILE A 228 -12.55 -10.14 14.07
CA ILE A 228 -13.11 -11.03 15.09
C ILE A 228 -13.83 -10.22 16.19
N THR A 229 -13.17 -9.19 16.72
CA THR A 229 -13.78 -8.26 17.68
C THR A 229 -14.99 -7.55 17.07
N LEU A 230 -14.92 -7.17 15.78
CA LEU A 230 -16.03 -6.55 15.08
C LEU A 230 -17.25 -7.48 14.94
N VAL A 231 -17.05 -8.75 14.55
CA VAL A 231 -18.15 -9.74 14.45
C VAL A 231 -18.81 -9.96 15.81
N ARG A 232 -18.02 -10.04 16.90
CA ARG A 232 -18.55 -10.12 18.27
C ARG A 232 -19.33 -8.86 18.66
N ALA A 233 -18.86 -7.69 18.28
CA ALA A 233 -19.59 -6.43 18.53
C ALA A 233 -20.92 -6.39 17.78
N VAL A 234 -20.98 -6.88 16.55
CA VAL A 234 -22.23 -6.97 15.76
C VAL A 234 -23.21 -7.97 16.40
N ASP A 235 -22.72 -9.08 16.96
CA ASP A 235 -23.57 -10.04 17.70
C ASP A 235 -24.29 -9.38 18.89
N VAL A 236 -23.59 -8.55 19.65
CA VAL A 236 -24.19 -7.76 20.75
C VAL A 236 -25.08 -6.65 20.20
N LEU A 237 -24.63 -5.93 19.20
CA LEU A 237 -25.31 -4.74 18.64
C LEU A 237 -26.66 -5.09 18.01
N ARG A 238 -26.81 -6.26 17.38
CA ARG A 238 -28.09 -6.69 16.74
C ARG A 238 -29.28 -6.72 17.71
N ALA A 239 -29.04 -6.88 19.00
CA ALA A 239 -30.09 -6.85 20.00
C ALA A 239 -30.60 -5.41 20.28
N ARG A 240 -29.78 -4.36 19.99
CA ARG A 240 -30.09 -2.95 20.19
C ARG A 240 -30.49 -2.26 18.88
N VAL A 241 -29.88 -2.68 17.77
CA VAL A 241 -30.11 -2.16 16.41
C VAL A 241 -30.37 -3.37 15.49
N PRO A 242 -31.59 -3.91 15.44
CA PRO A 242 -31.92 -5.13 14.68
C PRO A 242 -31.66 -5.02 13.16
N GLU A 243 -31.69 -3.80 12.63
CA GLU A 243 -31.42 -3.50 11.22
C GLU A 243 -29.92 -3.36 10.90
N VAL A 244 -29.02 -3.66 11.86
CA VAL A 244 -27.56 -3.59 11.58
C VAL A 244 -27.11 -4.72 10.65
N ARG A 245 -26.31 -4.37 9.64
CA ARG A 245 -25.67 -5.27 8.68
C ARG A 245 -24.19 -4.94 8.54
N LEU A 246 -23.33 -5.90 8.80
CA LEU A 246 -21.89 -5.79 8.54
C LEU A 246 -21.61 -6.42 7.18
N PHE A 247 -21.05 -5.64 6.27
CA PHE A 247 -20.70 -6.09 4.93
C PHE A 247 -19.18 -6.03 4.70
N PHE A 248 -18.57 -7.18 4.40
CA PHE A 248 -17.18 -7.29 4.03
C PHE A 248 -17.05 -7.17 2.50
N LEU A 249 -16.38 -6.11 2.03
CA LEU A 249 -16.31 -5.78 0.59
C LEU A 249 -15.39 -6.71 -0.21
N GLY A 250 -14.34 -7.27 0.41
CA GLY A 250 -13.41 -8.16 -0.27
C GLY A 250 -12.82 -9.20 0.67
N MET A 251 -13.16 -10.47 0.45
CA MET A 251 -12.64 -11.59 1.26
C MET A 251 -11.45 -12.29 0.60
N LYS A 252 -11.36 -12.26 -0.74
CA LYS A 252 -10.27 -12.89 -1.52
C LYS A 252 -9.46 -11.83 -2.24
N HIS A 253 -8.14 -12.02 -2.28
CA HIS A 253 -7.25 -11.13 -3.02
C HIS A 253 -7.48 -11.29 -4.55
N PRO A 254 -7.39 -10.21 -5.36
CA PRO A 254 -7.61 -10.30 -6.82
C PRO A 254 -6.53 -11.15 -7.52
N ASN A 255 -5.31 -11.22 -6.95
CA ASN A 255 -4.28 -12.14 -7.41
C ASN A 255 -4.50 -13.53 -6.78
N PRO A 256 -4.83 -14.58 -7.56
CA PRO A 256 -5.08 -15.93 -7.05
C PRO A 256 -3.87 -16.59 -6.40
N ASP A 257 -2.65 -16.10 -6.66
CA ASP A 257 -1.41 -16.61 -6.07
C ASP A 257 -1.22 -16.14 -4.60
N VAL A 258 -2.00 -15.15 -4.16
CA VAL A 258 -2.01 -14.70 -2.75
C VAL A 258 -2.94 -15.61 -1.96
N PRO A 259 -2.41 -16.38 -1.00
CA PRO A 259 -3.22 -17.30 -0.21
C PRO A 259 -4.22 -16.55 0.67
N GLU A 260 -5.37 -17.16 0.91
CA GLU A 260 -6.33 -16.65 1.88
C GLU A 260 -5.70 -16.56 3.28
N MET A 261 -5.92 -15.44 3.95
CA MET A 261 -5.41 -15.21 5.30
C MET A 261 -6.20 -15.99 6.34
N GLN A 262 -5.50 -16.51 7.34
CA GLN A 262 -6.13 -17.32 8.39
C GLN A 262 -7.22 -16.55 9.14
N VAL A 263 -7.03 -15.25 9.39
CA VAL A 263 -8.02 -14.39 10.03
C VAL A 263 -9.31 -14.31 9.21
N ALA A 264 -9.26 -14.31 7.88
CA ALA A 264 -10.46 -14.33 7.04
C ALA A 264 -11.26 -15.61 7.23
N THR A 265 -10.60 -16.78 7.28
CA THR A 265 -11.23 -18.06 7.58
C THR A 265 -11.85 -18.09 8.98
N GLN A 266 -11.12 -17.58 9.99
CA GLN A 266 -11.62 -17.50 11.37
C GLN A 266 -12.82 -16.56 11.49
N THR A 267 -12.85 -15.47 10.73
CA THR A 267 -13.98 -14.51 10.72
C THR A 267 -15.25 -15.16 10.21
N ARG A 268 -15.18 -15.93 9.11
CA ARG A 268 -16.35 -16.69 8.62
C ARG A 268 -16.81 -17.72 9.64
N ALA A 269 -15.90 -18.52 10.16
CA ALA A 269 -16.23 -19.55 11.15
C ALA A 269 -16.93 -18.95 12.38
N LEU A 270 -16.48 -17.81 12.89
CA LEU A 270 -17.13 -17.12 14.00
C LEU A 270 -18.51 -16.59 13.63
N ALA A 271 -18.69 -16.01 12.46
CA ALA A 271 -19.99 -15.53 12.01
C ALA A 271 -20.99 -16.67 11.85
N ASP A 272 -20.54 -17.83 11.36
CA ASP A 272 -21.36 -19.05 11.24
C ASP A 272 -21.72 -19.63 12.64
N GLU A 273 -20.76 -19.69 13.56
CA GLU A 273 -20.96 -20.16 14.94
C GLU A 273 -22.00 -19.32 15.68
N LEU A 274 -21.99 -18.00 15.49
CA LEU A 274 -22.93 -17.07 16.11
C LEU A 274 -24.27 -16.94 15.35
N GLY A 275 -24.45 -17.64 14.23
CA GLY A 275 -25.65 -17.58 13.41
C GLY A 275 -25.88 -16.23 12.76
N LEU A 276 -24.80 -15.51 12.43
CA LEU A 276 -24.85 -14.15 11.87
C LEU A 276 -24.75 -14.14 10.35
N THR A 277 -24.17 -15.17 9.75
CA THR A 277 -23.95 -15.24 8.30
C THR A 277 -25.28 -15.20 7.55
N GLY A 278 -25.40 -14.30 6.58
CA GLY A 278 -26.60 -14.08 5.77
C GLY A 278 -27.76 -13.37 6.48
N THR A 279 -27.56 -12.96 7.75
CA THR A 279 -28.57 -12.22 8.53
C THR A 279 -28.05 -10.86 9.01
N HIS A 280 -26.87 -10.85 9.63
CA HIS A 280 -26.22 -9.62 10.13
C HIS A 280 -24.78 -9.44 9.63
N VAL A 281 -24.15 -10.52 9.14
CA VAL A 281 -22.78 -10.49 8.58
C VAL A 281 -22.81 -11.07 7.17
N PHE A 282 -22.27 -10.33 6.22
CA PHE A 282 -22.27 -10.64 4.80
C PHE A 282 -20.86 -10.56 4.24
N PHE A 283 -20.50 -11.53 3.40
CA PHE A 283 -19.18 -11.64 2.79
C PHE A 283 -19.28 -11.55 1.27
N ASN A 284 -18.65 -10.52 0.68
CA ASN A 284 -18.46 -10.49 -0.75
C ASN A 284 -17.24 -11.36 -1.11
N GLU A 285 -17.51 -12.51 -1.72
CA GLU A 285 -16.48 -13.49 -2.09
C GLU A 285 -15.68 -13.09 -3.34
N THR A 286 -16.08 -12.01 -4.02
CA THR A 286 -15.41 -11.49 -5.20
C THR A 286 -14.66 -10.21 -4.86
N TRP A 287 -13.71 -9.82 -5.71
CA TRP A 287 -13.07 -8.51 -5.62
C TRP A 287 -13.82 -7.51 -6.49
N VAL A 288 -14.19 -6.38 -5.91
CA VAL A 288 -14.89 -5.29 -6.62
C VAL A 288 -13.88 -4.54 -7.49
N THR A 289 -14.29 -4.16 -8.71
CA THR A 289 -13.47 -3.33 -9.59
C THR A 289 -13.22 -1.95 -8.98
N TYR A 290 -12.13 -1.32 -9.39
CA TYR A 290 -11.76 0.00 -8.88
C TYR A 290 -12.86 1.05 -9.10
N GLU A 291 -13.53 0.98 -10.23
CA GLU A 291 -14.61 1.88 -10.65
C GLU A 291 -15.93 1.62 -9.91
N GLU A 292 -16.28 0.36 -9.65
CA GLU A 292 -17.54 0.01 -9.00
C GLU A 292 -17.55 0.21 -7.47
N ARG A 293 -16.37 0.36 -6.85
CA ARG A 293 -16.28 0.46 -5.38
C ARG A 293 -17.08 1.62 -4.79
N SER A 294 -17.26 2.72 -5.56
CA SER A 294 -18.05 3.87 -5.13
C SER A 294 -19.51 3.51 -4.82
N SER A 295 -20.13 2.62 -5.61
CA SER A 295 -21.50 2.16 -5.41
C SER A 295 -21.69 1.40 -4.08
N TYR A 296 -20.67 0.62 -3.65
CA TYR A 296 -20.69 -0.06 -2.36
C TYR A 296 -20.45 0.90 -1.20
N LEU A 297 -19.49 1.81 -1.36
CA LEU A 297 -19.17 2.81 -0.35
C LEU A 297 -20.36 3.73 -0.06
N LEU A 298 -21.05 4.20 -1.11
CA LEU A 298 -22.19 5.11 -0.99
C LEU A 298 -23.47 4.43 -0.48
N ASP A 299 -23.55 3.10 -0.49
CA ASP A 299 -24.62 2.33 0.15
C ASP A 299 -24.39 2.10 1.65
N ALA A 300 -23.22 2.43 2.18
CA ALA A 300 -22.89 2.24 3.58
C ALA A 300 -23.32 3.45 4.44
N ASP A 301 -23.56 3.21 5.73
CA ASP A 301 -23.84 4.24 6.74
C ASP A 301 -22.59 4.68 7.50
N LEU A 302 -21.63 3.77 7.69
CA LEU A 302 -20.31 4.03 8.27
C LEU A 302 -19.24 3.06 7.74
N GLY A 303 -17.99 3.50 7.78
CA GLY A 303 -16.82 2.67 7.53
C GLY A 303 -16.13 2.22 8.82
N VAL A 304 -15.66 0.97 8.87
CA VAL A 304 -15.00 0.42 10.06
C VAL A 304 -13.60 -0.09 9.74
N SER A 305 -12.65 0.11 10.66
CA SER A 305 -11.30 -0.44 10.57
C SER A 305 -10.80 -0.87 11.95
N CYS A 306 -10.77 -2.17 12.21
CA CYS A 306 -10.25 -2.73 13.45
C CYS A 306 -8.94 -3.50 13.19
N HIS A 307 -7.97 -3.35 14.10
CA HIS A 307 -6.67 -4.00 14.01
C HIS A 307 -6.16 -4.38 15.40
N PHE A 308 -5.19 -5.30 15.45
CA PHE A 308 -4.53 -5.68 16.66
C PHE A 308 -3.51 -4.61 17.10
N PRO A 309 -3.23 -4.47 18.44
CA PRO A 309 -2.19 -3.58 18.94
C PRO A 309 -0.82 -4.21 18.71
N GLN A 310 -0.15 -3.84 17.63
CA GLN A 310 1.16 -4.37 17.24
C GLN A 310 2.00 -3.32 16.52
N VAL A 311 3.33 -3.54 16.47
CA VAL A 311 4.29 -2.59 15.86
C VAL A 311 3.96 -2.29 14.39
N GLU A 312 3.50 -3.29 13.62
CA GLU A 312 3.09 -3.07 12.24
C GLU A 312 2.00 -2.00 12.15
N THR A 313 1.02 -2.05 13.05
CA THR A 313 -0.09 -1.09 13.12
C THR A 313 0.38 0.36 13.29
N GLU A 314 1.38 0.60 14.14
CA GLU A 314 1.89 1.95 14.39
C GLU A 314 2.45 2.62 13.12
N PHE A 315 3.04 1.83 12.22
CA PHE A 315 3.69 2.33 11.02
C PHE A 315 2.93 2.08 9.73
N SER A 316 1.80 1.39 9.78
CA SER A 316 0.99 1.13 8.58
C SER A 316 0.19 2.36 8.14
N PHE A 317 -0.20 2.36 6.88
CA PHE A 317 -1.09 3.35 6.30
C PHE A 317 -2.35 2.66 5.78
N ARG A 318 -3.44 2.72 6.53
CA ARG A 318 -4.69 1.96 6.30
C ARG A 318 -5.52 2.56 5.17
N THR A 319 -5.21 2.19 3.94
CA THR A 319 -5.81 2.76 2.71
C THR A 319 -7.33 2.68 2.67
N ARG A 320 -7.99 1.72 3.37
CA ARG A 320 -9.45 1.66 3.46
C ARG A 320 -10.08 2.91 4.08
N ILE A 321 -9.37 3.56 5.00
CA ILE A 321 -9.84 4.82 5.60
C ILE A 321 -9.96 5.91 4.54
N LEU A 322 -9.08 5.90 3.53
CA LEU A 322 -9.17 6.83 2.41
C LEU A 322 -10.46 6.61 1.59
N ASP A 323 -10.86 5.37 1.34
CA ASP A 323 -12.13 5.11 0.67
C ASP A 323 -13.32 5.65 1.48
N TYR A 324 -13.27 5.56 2.81
CA TYR A 324 -14.30 6.16 3.67
C TYR A 324 -14.27 7.69 3.61
N LEU A 325 -13.09 8.30 3.61
CA LEU A 325 -12.95 9.75 3.41
C LEU A 325 -13.50 10.17 2.04
N TRP A 326 -13.20 9.42 0.98
CA TRP A 326 -13.71 9.72 -0.35
C TRP A 326 -15.24 9.67 -0.45
N ALA A 327 -15.83 8.67 0.21
CA ALA A 327 -17.29 8.48 0.19
C ALA A 327 -18.04 9.32 1.24
N GLY A 328 -17.36 10.15 2.05
CA GLY A 328 -17.99 10.94 3.09
C GLY A 328 -18.56 10.11 4.23
N LEU A 329 -18.03 8.90 4.48
CA LEU A 329 -18.51 8.01 5.53
C LEU A 329 -17.94 8.40 6.90
N PRO A 330 -18.76 8.46 7.96
CA PRO A 330 -18.27 8.43 9.33
C PRO A 330 -17.41 7.19 9.58
N ILE A 331 -16.41 7.31 10.45
CA ILE A 331 -15.41 6.28 10.65
C ILE A 331 -15.44 5.77 12.07
N VAL A 332 -15.49 4.44 12.26
CA VAL A 332 -15.20 3.81 13.55
C VAL A 332 -13.93 2.97 13.40
N CYS A 333 -12.91 3.26 14.21
CA CYS A 333 -11.65 2.54 14.12
C CYS A 333 -11.02 2.30 15.49
N THR A 334 -10.09 1.33 15.55
CA THR A 334 -9.29 1.09 16.75
C THR A 334 -8.11 2.08 16.82
N ALA A 335 -7.71 2.45 18.04
CA ALA A 335 -6.56 3.30 18.30
C ALA A 335 -5.24 2.60 17.93
N GLY A 336 -4.21 3.38 17.59
CA GLY A 336 -2.82 2.89 17.45
C GLY A 336 -2.12 3.25 16.15
N ASP A 337 -2.85 3.66 15.11
CA ASP A 337 -2.27 4.11 13.84
C ASP A 337 -2.44 5.61 13.59
N SER A 338 -1.84 6.10 12.51
CA SER A 338 -1.91 7.52 12.13
C SER A 338 -3.31 7.98 11.74
N PHE A 339 -4.18 7.06 11.28
CA PHE A 339 -5.55 7.41 10.92
C PHE A 339 -6.46 7.50 12.14
N ALA A 340 -6.23 6.68 13.18
CA ALA A 340 -6.94 6.83 14.44
C ALA A 340 -6.70 8.22 15.05
N ASP A 341 -5.42 8.68 15.06
CA ASP A 341 -5.07 10.04 15.49
C ASP A 341 -5.79 11.12 14.65
N LEU A 342 -5.95 10.88 13.34
CA LEU A 342 -6.67 11.80 12.44
C LEU A 342 -8.17 11.80 12.72
N VAL A 343 -8.78 10.62 12.88
CA VAL A 343 -10.23 10.47 13.16
C VAL A 343 -10.61 11.19 14.45
N GLU A 344 -9.81 11.04 15.50
CA GLU A 344 -10.04 11.70 16.79
C GLU A 344 -9.85 13.21 16.71
N ARG A 345 -8.72 13.65 16.16
CA ARG A 345 -8.36 15.09 16.10
C ARG A 345 -9.30 15.91 15.23
N GLU A 346 -9.75 15.35 14.11
CA GLU A 346 -10.61 16.06 13.14
C GLU A 346 -12.10 15.75 13.32
N ASP A 347 -12.49 14.99 14.35
CA ASP A 347 -13.87 14.58 14.64
C ASP A 347 -14.56 13.95 13.43
N LEU A 348 -13.95 12.85 12.92
CA LEU A 348 -14.45 12.13 11.73
C LEU A 348 -15.33 10.92 12.09
N GLY A 349 -15.48 10.63 13.38
CA GLY A 349 -16.18 9.48 13.90
C GLY A 349 -15.73 9.11 15.32
N ARG A 350 -15.50 7.81 15.56
CA ARG A 350 -15.13 7.30 16.88
C ARG A 350 -13.89 6.43 16.83
N VAL A 351 -13.01 6.61 17.83
CA VAL A 351 -11.83 5.78 18.07
C VAL A 351 -12.05 4.97 19.33
N VAL A 352 -11.76 3.68 19.29
CA VAL A 352 -11.94 2.73 20.41
C VAL A 352 -10.64 1.99 20.73
N PRO A 353 -10.47 1.49 21.97
CA PRO A 353 -9.34 0.61 22.28
C PRO A 353 -9.35 -0.66 21.41
N PRO A 354 -8.19 -1.21 21.02
CA PRO A 354 -8.12 -2.49 20.32
C PRO A 354 -8.70 -3.63 21.17
N GLN A 355 -9.41 -4.57 20.52
CA GLN A 355 -9.99 -5.76 21.15
C GLN A 355 -11.05 -5.49 22.24
N ASP A 356 -11.57 -4.29 22.32
CA ASP A 356 -12.64 -3.91 23.25
C ASP A 356 -14.01 -3.98 22.55
N VAL A 357 -14.72 -5.08 22.78
CA VAL A 357 -16.04 -5.32 22.18
C VAL A 357 -17.07 -4.30 22.66
N ASP A 358 -17.09 -3.99 23.96
CA ASP A 358 -18.11 -3.10 24.53
C ASP A 358 -17.94 -1.66 24.04
N ALA A 359 -16.70 -1.14 24.04
CA ALA A 359 -16.40 0.18 23.47
C ALA A 359 -16.73 0.23 21.96
N LEU A 360 -16.49 -0.85 21.23
CA LEU A 360 -16.83 -0.92 19.80
C LEU A 360 -18.34 -0.93 19.58
N VAL A 361 -19.11 -1.68 20.39
CA VAL A 361 -20.59 -1.65 20.35
C VAL A 361 -21.13 -0.24 20.58
N GLU A 362 -20.67 0.45 21.62
CA GLU A 362 -21.10 1.80 21.95
C GLU A 362 -20.77 2.80 20.82
N ALA A 363 -19.58 2.70 20.24
CA ALA A 363 -19.16 3.57 19.14
C ALA A 363 -20.00 3.33 17.87
N LEU A 364 -20.23 2.07 17.49
CA LEU A 364 -21.05 1.70 16.33
C LEU A 364 -22.50 2.14 16.52
N GLU A 365 -23.12 1.84 17.68
CA GLU A 365 -24.48 2.25 18.03
C GLU A 365 -24.62 3.77 17.93
N HIS A 366 -23.70 4.52 18.56
CA HIS A 366 -23.72 5.97 18.56
C HIS A 366 -23.74 6.55 17.13
N VAL A 367 -22.83 6.10 16.26
CA VAL A 367 -22.76 6.61 14.88
C VAL A 367 -23.97 6.19 14.05
N LEU A 368 -24.51 4.98 14.25
CA LEU A 368 -25.67 4.50 13.49
C LEU A 368 -26.99 5.17 13.92
N VAL A 369 -27.14 5.54 15.21
CA VAL A 369 -28.39 6.07 15.75
C VAL A 369 -28.42 7.59 15.74
N SER A 370 -27.32 8.29 16.09
CA SER A 370 -27.27 9.76 16.16
C SER A 370 -27.14 10.38 14.76
N SER A 371 -28.25 10.87 14.21
CA SER A 371 -28.24 11.54 12.91
C SER A 371 -27.41 12.84 12.94
N ALA A 372 -27.53 13.63 14.01
CA ALA A 372 -26.83 14.91 14.16
C ALA A 372 -25.29 14.71 14.18
N ASP A 373 -24.80 13.71 14.90
CA ASP A 373 -23.37 13.40 14.94
C ASP A 373 -22.88 12.85 13.59
N ARG A 374 -23.68 12.01 12.97
CA ARG A 374 -23.37 11.47 11.65
C ARG A 374 -23.23 12.56 10.59
N ASP A 375 -24.13 13.55 10.59
CA ASP A 375 -24.05 14.67 9.64
C ASP A 375 -22.84 15.56 9.92
N ARG A 376 -22.49 15.77 11.18
CA ARG A 376 -21.27 16.49 11.59
C ARG A 376 -20.01 15.74 11.11
N TYR A 377 -19.91 14.43 11.37
CA TYR A 377 -18.77 13.62 10.91
C TYR A 377 -18.63 13.66 9.38
N ARG A 378 -19.73 13.53 8.64
CA ARG A 378 -19.73 13.63 7.17
C ARG A 378 -19.21 14.97 6.68
N ALA A 379 -19.63 16.06 7.29
CA ALA A 379 -19.13 17.40 6.95
C ALA A 379 -17.62 17.53 7.17
N ASN A 380 -17.12 17.03 8.31
CA ASN A 380 -15.69 17.04 8.63
C ASN A 380 -14.89 16.13 7.69
N VAL A 381 -15.40 14.93 7.40
CA VAL A 381 -14.80 13.98 6.44
C VAL A 381 -14.62 14.64 5.07
N ALA A 382 -15.62 15.36 4.56
CA ALA A 382 -15.52 16.04 3.27
C ALA A 382 -14.39 17.08 3.24
N VAL A 383 -14.17 17.82 4.33
CA VAL A 383 -13.08 18.80 4.45
C VAL A 383 -11.71 18.12 4.48
N VAL A 384 -11.60 17.02 5.24
CA VAL A 384 -10.33 16.29 5.39
C VAL A 384 -9.96 15.54 4.13
N ALA A 385 -10.93 14.98 3.40
CA ALA A 385 -10.73 14.27 2.14
C ALA A 385 -9.92 15.08 1.12
N GLU A 386 -10.14 16.40 1.05
CA GLU A 386 -9.42 17.29 0.11
C GLU A 386 -7.90 17.30 0.33
N ARG A 387 -7.43 16.97 1.53
CA ARG A 387 -5.99 16.92 1.84
C ARG A 387 -5.32 15.70 1.21
N PHE A 388 -6.10 14.67 0.90
CA PHE A 388 -5.62 13.39 0.38
C PHE A 388 -5.87 13.20 -1.12
N ARG A 389 -6.31 14.22 -1.88
CA ARG A 389 -6.39 14.11 -3.34
C ARG A 389 -5.04 13.71 -3.91
N TRP A 390 -5.04 12.82 -4.93
CA TRP A 390 -3.79 12.32 -5.52
C TRP A 390 -2.85 13.45 -5.98
N SER A 391 -3.40 14.52 -6.54
CA SER A 391 -2.63 15.70 -6.94
C SER A 391 -1.86 16.34 -5.78
N ARG A 392 -2.43 16.32 -4.57
CA ARG A 392 -1.77 16.83 -3.35
C ARG A 392 -0.86 15.80 -2.72
N ALA A 393 -1.32 14.55 -2.62
CA ALA A 393 -0.57 13.46 -2.01
C ALA A 393 0.77 13.19 -2.73
N LEU A 394 0.77 13.24 -4.05
CA LEU A 394 1.96 12.97 -4.88
C LEU A 394 2.70 14.24 -5.32
N ALA A 395 2.29 15.45 -4.87
CA ALA A 395 3.00 16.70 -5.19
C ALA A 395 4.51 16.62 -4.92
N PRO A 396 5.02 16.01 -3.82
CA PRO A 396 6.46 15.88 -3.60
C PRO A 396 7.18 15.07 -4.68
N LEU A 397 6.55 14.04 -5.24
CA LEU A 397 7.11 13.26 -6.35
C LEU A 397 7.10 14.05 -7.65
N VAL A 398 5.99 14.72 -7.96
CA VAL A 398 5.88 15.56 -9.17
C VAL A 398 6.93 16.67 -9.16
N GLU A 399 7.08 17.37 -8.04
CA GLU A 399 8.13 18.39 -7.85
C GLU A 399 9.53 17.82 -8.08
N PHE A 400 9.82 16.65 -7.49
CA PHE A 400 11.11 15.99 -7.66
C PHE A 400 11.36 15.59 -9.11
N CYS A 401 10.38 15.08 -9.84
CA CYS A 401 10.53 14.65 -11.23
C CYS A 401 10.72 15.82 -12.22
N ARG A 402 10.32 17.04 -11.87
CA ARG A 402 10.61 18.25 -12.68
C ARG A 402 12.10 18.58 -12.70
N ALA A 403 12.81 18.35 -11.60
CA ALA A 403 14.25 18.60 -11.47
C ALA A 403 14.94 17.42 -10.75
N PRO A 404 14.92 16.22 -11.35
CA PRO A 404 15.41 15.02 -10.68
C PRO A 404 16.92 15.09 -10.49
N ARG A 405 17.38 14.68 -9.32
CA ARG A 405 18.79 14.70 -8.95
C ARG A 405 19.21 13.45 -8.19
N ARG A 406 20.49 13.15 -8.24
CA ARG A 406 21.10 12.13 -7.38
C ARG A 406 21.08 12.59 -5.93
N ALA A 407 21.00 11.65 -4.99
CA ALA A 407 21.25 11.96 -3.60
C ALA A 407 22.66 12.55 -3.43
N ALA A 408 22.81 13.53 -2.52
CA ALA A 408 24.07 14.24 -2.32
C ALA A 408 25.25 13.32 -1.98
N ASP A 409 24.97 12.17 -1.36
CA ASP A 409 25.97 11.16 -1.00
C ASP A 409 26.22 10.08 -2.08
N TRP A 410 25.59 10.18 -3.25
CA TRP A 410 25.67 9.16 -4.30
C TRP A 410 27.11 8.75 -4.63
N ALA A 411 28.01 9.70 -4.88
CA ALA A 411 29.39 9.43 -5.28
C ALA A 411 30.22 8.76 -4.17
N SER A 412 29.95 9.07 -2.90
CA SER A 412 30.69 8.57 -1.74
C SER A 412 30.09 7.32 -1.13
N HIS A 413 28.76 7.16 -1.18
CA HIS A 413 28.04 6.03 -0.61
C HIS A 413 28.27 4.75 -1.39
N GLY A 414 28.22 4.81 -2.70
CA GLY A 414 28.53 3.68 -3.60
C GLY A 414 29.90 3.03 -3.33
N ALA A 415 30.90 3.83 -2.93
CA ALA A 415 32.22 3.34 -2.53
C ALA A 415 32.23 2.66 -1.15
N ARG A 416 31.33 3.03 -0.23
CA ARG A 416 31.27 2.50 1.15
C ARG A 416 30.47 1.20 1.27
N VAL A 417 29.46 1.00 0.45
CA VAL A 417 28.54 -0.17 0.51
C VAL A 417 29.15 -1.42 -0.19
N ALA A 418 30.09 -1.21 -1.11
CA ALA A 418 30.63 -2.26 -1.98
C ALA A 418 31.38 -3.44 -1.30
N PRO A 419 32.15 -3.29 -0.18
CA PRO A 419 32.99 -4.40 0.29
C PRO A 419 32.29 -5.42 1.21
N ARG A 420 31.40 -5.00 2.10
CA ARG A 420 30.74 -5.89 3.09
C ARG A 420 29.63 -6.75 2.51
N HIS A 421 28.92 -6.26 1.53
CA HIS A 421 27.81 -7.00 0.91
C HIS A 421 28.22 -8.08 -0.08
N ARG A 422 29.41 -8.00 -0.71
CA ARG A 422 29.84 -8.99 -1.71
C ARG A 422 29.96 -10.40 -1.16
N VAL A 423 30.49 -10.56 0.06
CA VAL A 423 30.67 -11.88 0.67
C VAL A 423 29.35 -12.45 1.17
N GLN A 424 28.52 -11.63 1.83
CA GLN A 424 27.16 -12.05 2.22
C GLN A 424 26.29 -12.32 1.00
N GLN A 425 26.39 -11.51 -0.02
CA GLN A 425 25.67 -11.68 -1.28
C GLN A 425 26.06 -12.97 -1.99
N LEU A 426 27.37 -13.30 -2.08
CA LEU A 426 27.84 -14.57 -2.63
C LEU A 426 27.32 -15.79 -1.85
N TRP A 427 27.29 -15.70 -0.52
CA TRP A 427 26.74 -16.77 0.30
C TRP A 427 25.23 -16.97 0.07
N TRP A 428 24.46 -15.90 0.05
CA TRP A 428 23.03 -15.95 -0.28
C TRP A 428 22.76 -16.39 -1.71
N ASP A 429 23.65 -16.07 -2.64
CA ASP A 429 23.58 -16.53 -4.03
C ASP A 429 23.72 -18.03 -4.12
N VAL A 430 24.64 -18.61 -3.38
CA VAL A 430 24.83 -20.07 -3.29
C VAL A 430 23.61 -20.74 -2.64
N VAL A 431 23.06 -20.16 -1.55
CA VAL A 431 21.87 -20.70 -0.89
C VAL A 431 20.64 -20.60 -1.80
N THR A 432 20.48 -19.51 -2.51
CA THR A 432 19.36 -19.28 -3.43
C THR A 432 19.49 -20.18 -4.68
N ALA A 433 20.70 -20.33 -5.23
CA ALA A 433 20.99 -21.25 -6.32
C ALA A 433 20.70 -22.71 -5.96
N THR A 434 21.08 -23.14 -4.76
CA THR A 434 20.77 -24.49 -4.27
C THR A 434 19.26 -24.69 -4.04
N ARG A 435 18.53 -23.66 -3.62
CA ARG A 435 17.07 -23.72 -3.52
C ARG A 435 16.39 -23.85 -4.89
N HIS A 436 16.82 -23.06 -5.88
CA HIS A 436 16.27 -23.12 -7.24
C HIS A 436 16.59 -24.43 -7.94
N LEU A 437 17.78 -24.99 -7.73
CA LEU A 437 18.14 -26.32 -8.20
C LEU A 437 17.23 -27.42 -7.62
N ARG A 438 16.86 -27.30 -6.34
CA ARG A 438 15.96 -28.26 -5.68
C ARG A 438 14.48 -28.08 -6.05
N ALA A 439 14.06 -26.86 -6.39
CA ALA A 439 12.65 -26.54 -6.66
C ALA A 439 12.25 -26.66 -8.14
N GLY A 440 13.15 -26.41 -9.09
CA GLY A 440 12.82 -26.34 -10.51
C GLY A 440 13.95 -26.75 -11.46
N GLY A 441 15.04 -27.35 -10.93
CA GLY A 441 16.13 -27.87 -11.71
C GLY A 441 17.02 -26.79 -12.38
N PRO A 442 17.95 -27.24 -13.31
CA PRO A 442 18.95 -26.34 -13.91
C PRO A 442 18.38 -25.20 -14.75
N LYS A 443 17.17 -25.36 -15.35
CA LYS A 443 16.54 -24.35 -16.20
C LYS A 443 16.16 -23.11 -15.38
N LEU A 444 15.50 -23.31 -14.23
CA LEU A 444 15.11 -22.20 -13.34
C LEU A 444 16.33 -21.45 -12.80
N LEU A 445 17.43 -22.16 -12.53
CA LEU A 445 18.68 -21.54 -12.11
C LEU A 445 19.28 -20.67 -13.21
N VAL A 446 19.32 -21.17 -14.47
CA VAL A 446 19.85 -20.43 -15.62
C VAL A 446 19.04 -19.17 -15.90
N GLU A 447 17.71 -19.22 -15.83
CA GLU A 447 16.84 -18.05 -15.98
C GLU A 447 17.10 -17.02 -14.87
N ARG A 448 17.25 -17.45 -13.61
CA ARG A 448 17.55 -16.56 -12.50
C ARG A 448 18.95 -15.95 -12.57
N VAL A 449 19.94 -16.69 -13.08
CA VAL A 449 21.30 -16.16 -13.33
C VAL A 449 21.29 -15.15 -14.47
N LYS A 450 20.55 -15.41 -15.55
CA LYS A 450 20.37 -14.44 -16.66
C LYS A 450 19.74 -13.15 -16.17
N MET A 451 18.64 -13.24 -15.38
CA MET A 451 18.01 -12.10 -14.72
C MET A 451 19.00 -11.23 -13.96
N ARG A 452 19.87 -11.87 -13.19
CA ARG A 452 20.81 -11.21 -12.30
C ARG A 452 21.95 -10.52 -13.01
N LEU A 453 22.41 -11.09 -14.12
CA LEU A 453 23.50 -10.54 -14.93
C LEU A 453 23.01 -9.50 -15.95
N GLY A 454 21.71 -9.28 -16.09
CA GLY A 454 21.16 -8.40 -17.11
C GLY A 454 21.52 -8.84 -18.54
N ARG A 455 21.78 -10.12 -18.75
CA ARG A 455 22.08 -10.72 -20.04
C ARG A 455 20.87 -11.58 -20.44
N GLY A 456 20.08 -11.06 -21.35
CA GLY A 456 19.08 -11.79 -22.11
C GLY A 456 19.77 -12.54 -23.24
#